data_d0669476ecdf6d0189554f27bcd24d80
#
_entry.id   d0669476ecdf6d0189554f27bcd24d80
#
_cell.length_a   1.000
_cell.length_b   1.000
_cell.length_c   1.000
_cell.angle_alpha   90.00
_cell.angle_beta   90.00
_cell.angle_gamma   90.00
#
_symmetry.space_group_name_H-M   'P 1'
#
loop_
_entity.id
_entity.type
_entity.pdbx_description
1 polymer ?
#
loop_
_entity_poly.entity_id
_entity_poly.type
_entity_poly.pdbx_seq_one_letter_code
_entity_poly.pdbx_strand_id
1 'polypeptide(L)'
;MIIKNGIVADPASGLYEHMDILVKDGKIVKIAPDISCASDAAATEKEEIIDSSGMIVGPGLIDTHVHFRDPGFTYKEDIHTGSLAAAKGGFTTVVCMANTKPTVDNVDTLKDNLTRGKQEKIRMYQAAAISHSLKGQDEVDMAALKEAGACGFTDDGIPLTNAAFCYRAMQNAAKLDMPISLHEEDPAFIKNNGINHGKVSDALGIYGSPSIAEETLVARDCLLALRSGADVVIQHISSGVSVDIVRTYKKLGARLHAEATPHHFTLTEDAVLEHGTLAKMNPPLRTEADRQKIIEGLIDGTIDLIATDHAPHSAEEKSKPVTEAPSGIIGLETSLALGITSLVKPGHLSMLELLEKMTINPARLYHMPYGTISEGAAADFVIFDPDEKWVPCEYASKSSNTPFTGMELTGKVKYTVCGGNVIYSDK
;
A
#
# COMPACT_ATOMS: atom_id res chain seq x y z
N MET A 1 -17.53 22.60 -4.38
CA MET A 1 -16.44 22.75 -3.39
C MET A 1 -15.28 23.50 -4.01
N ILE A 2 -14.63 24.39 -3.26
CA ILE A 2 -13.38 25.04 -3.69
C ILE A 2 -12.30 24.75 -2.65
N ILE A 3 -11.15 24.25 -3.10
CA ILE A 3 -9.95 24.08 -2.27
C ILE A 3 -9.05 25.28 -2.56
N LYS A 4 -8.63 26.04 -1.53
CA LYS A 4 -7.94 27.33 -1.68
C LYS A 4 -6.61 27.36 -0.96
N ASN A 5 -5.71 28.20 -1.47
CA ASN A 5 -4.46 28.62 -0.82
C ASN A 5 -3.42 27.52 -0.57
N GLY A 6 -3.63 26.30 -1.04
CA GLY A 6 -2.70 25.19 -0.85
C GLY A 6 -1.61 25.12 -1.92
N ILE A 7 -0.57 24.34 -1.65
CA ILE A 7 0.36 23.88 -2.68
C ILE A 7 -0.23 22.63 -3.33
N VAL A 8 -0.64 22.74 -4.59
CA VAL A 8 -1.08 21.59 -5.38
C VAL A 8 0.16 20.82 -5.84
N ALA A 9 0.24 19.54 -5.44
CA ALA A 9 1.35 18.66 -5.74
C ALA A 9 0.82 17.47 -6.57
N ASP A 10 1.00 17.52 -7.89
CA ASP A 10 0.60 16.42 -8.79
C ASP A 10 1.82 15.79 -9.45
N PRO A 11 2.25 14.60 -9.02
CA PRO A 11 3.41 13.94 -9.60
C PRO A 11 3.21 13.52 -11.06
N ALA A 12 1.96 13.32 -11.52
CA ALA A 12 1.69 12.92 -12.90
C ALA A 12 2.04 14.01 -13.92
N SER A 13 1.86 15.28 -13.55
CA SER A 13 2.19 16.47 -14.38
C SER A 13 3.49 17.18 -13.94
N GLY A 14 4.01 16.84 -12.76
CA GLY A 14 5.14 17.57 -12.14
C GLY A 14 4.73 18.91 -11.52
N LEU A 15 3.45 19.18 -11.34
CA LEU A 15 2.94 20.41 -10.72
C LEU A 15 3.29 20.45 -9.24
N TYR A 16 3.89 21.57 -8.78
CA TYR A 16 4.13 21.85 -7.36
C TYR A 16 4.07 23.36 -7.13
N GLU A 17 2.84 23.91 -7.12
CA GLU A 17 2.60 25.35 -7.09
C GLU A 17 1.37 25.71 -6.25
N HIS A 18 1.30 26.96 -5.78
CA HIS A 18 0.09 27.49 -5.15
C HIS A 18 -1.03 27.63 -6.18
N MET A 19 -2.08 26.84 -6.02
CA MET A 19 -3.26 26.81 -6.89
C MET A 19 -4.52 26.60 -6.09
N ASP A 20 -5.63 27.13 -6.58
CA ASP A 20 -6.98 26.79 -6.16
C ASP A 20 -7.57 25.72 -7.07
N ILE A 21 -8.47 24.89 -6.52
CA ILE A 21 -9.15 23.82 -7.25
C ILE A 21 -10.66 23.99 -7.09
N LEU A 22 -11.38 24.06 -8.21
CA LEU A 22 -12.84 24.02 -8.25
C LEU A 22 -13.31 22.60 -8.56
N VAL A 23 -14.18 22.09 -7.69
CA VAL A 23 -14.78 20.75 -7.80
C VAL A 23 -16.28 20.88 -8.00
N LYS A 24 -16.84 20.18 -9.00
CA LYS A 24 -18.28 19.99 -9.23
C LYS A 24 -18.59 18.56 -9.68
N ASP A 25 -19.67 18.03 -9.20
CA ASP A 25 -20.17 16.69 -9.57
C ASP A 25 -19.09 15.60 -9.48
N GLY A 26 -18.26 15.68 -8.43
CA GLY A 26 -17.19 14.70 -8.16
C GLY A 26 -15.98 14.82 -9.09
N LYS A 27 -15.87 15.89 -9.89
CA LYS A 27 -14.78 16.11 -10.84
C LYS A 27 -14.08 17.45 -10.60
N ILE A 28 -12.80 17.50 -10.94
CA ILE A 28 -12.02 18.74 -11.01
C ILE A 28 -12.46 19.52 -12.25
N VAL A 29 -13.01 20.71 -12.05
CA VAL A 29 -13.50 21.56 -13.15
C VAL A 29 -12.47 22.57 -13.57
N LYS A 30 -11.69 23.11 -12.61
CA LYS A 30 -10.71 24.15 -12.87
C LYS A 30 -9.58 24.10 -11.85
N ILE A 31 -8.38 24.38 -12.31
CA ILE A 31 -7.17 24.61 -11.50
C ILE A 31 -6.59 25.95 -11.90
N ALA A 32 -6.46 26.89 -10.97
CA ALA A 32 -5.94 28.25 -11.25
C ALA A 32 -5.32 28.88 -10.00
N PRO A 33 -4.42 29.85 -10.15
CA PRO A 33 -3.80 30.53 -9.00
C PRO A 33 -4.78 31.24 -8.07
N ASP A 34 -5.93 31.66 -8.58
CA ASP A 34 -7.02 32.25 -7.80
C ASP A 34 -8.37 31.93 -8.43
N ILE A 35 -9.25 31.34 -7.63
CA ILE A 35 -10.65 31.04 -8.00
C ILE A 35 -11.54 31.76 -6.99
N SER A 36 -12.30 32.75 -7.47
CA SER A 36 -13.30 33.44 -6.66
C SER A 36 -14.66 33.44 -7.32
N CYS A 37 -15.71 33.43 -6.50
CA CYS A 37 -17.09 33.49 -6.99
C CYS A 37 -17.37 34.77 -7.82
N ALA A 38 -16.57 35.81 -7.64
CA ALA A 38 -16.70 37.05 -8.40
C ALA A 38 -16.01 37.00 -9.77
N SER A 39 -14.98 36.18 -9.94
CA SER A 39 -14.16 36.10 -11.16
C SER A 39 -14.44 34.85 -11.99
N ASP A 40 -15.14 33.87 -11.47
CA ASP A 40 -15.37 32.59 -12.13
C ASP A 40 -16.85 32.25 -12.23
N ALA A 41 -17.40 32.28 -13.46
CA ALA A 41 -18.80 31.93 -13.72
C ALA A 41 -19.16 30.48 -13.35
N ALA A 42 -18.15 29.61 -13.15
CA ALA A 42 -18.33 28.23 -12.71
C ALA A 42 -18.43 28.13 -11.17
N ALA A 43 -17.93 29.09 -10.39
CA ALA A 43 -18.03 29.13 -8.95
C ALA A 43 -19.33 29.82 -8.49
N THR A 44 -19.90 29.37 -7.37
CA THR A 44 -21.10 29.99 -6.77
C THR A 44 -20.83 30.35 -5.31
N GLU A 45 -21.55 31.36 -4.76
CA GLU A 45 -21.42 31.77 -3.35
C GLU A 45 -21.82 30.68 -2.33
N LYS A 46 -22.39 29.56 -2.80
CA LYS A 46 -22.80 28.41 -1.97
C LYS A 46 -21.78 27.28 -1.95
N GLU A 47 -20.63 27.43 -2.62
CA GLU A 47 -19.60 26.38 -2.60
C GLU A 47 -19.00 26.21 -1.20
N GLU A 48 -18.84 24.97 -0.78
CA GLU A 48 -18.02 24.64 0.40
C GLU A 48 -16.56 25.01 0.12
N ILE A 49 -15.95 25.76 1.03
CA ILE A 49 -14.56 26.19 0.89
C ILE A 49 -13.71 25.41 1.90
N ILE A 50 -12.66 24.76 1.39
CA ILE A 50 -11.59 24.19 2.21
C ILE A 50 -10.39 25.12 2.08
N ASP A 51 -10.02 25.80 3.19
CA ASP A 51 -8.78 26.57 3.26
C ASP A 51 -7.61 25.62 3.57
N SER A 52 -6.72 25.47 2.62
CA SER A 52 -5.51 24.64 2.71
C SER A 52 -4.23 25.47 2.83
N SER A 53 -4.33 26.67 3.40
CA SER A 53 -3.16 27.54 3.67
C SER A 53 -2.09 26.81 4.47
N GLY A 54 -0.85 26.78 3.96
CA GLY A 54 0.28 26.07 4.55
C GLY A 54 0.26 24.55 4.34
N MET A 55 -0.74 24.02 3.64
CA MET A 55 -0.88 22.58 3.39
C MET A 55 -0.53 22.22 1.94
N ILE A 56 -0.29 20.93 1.74
CA ILE A 56 -0.16 20.31 0.42
C ILE A 56 -1.48 19.63 0.06
N VAL A 57 -1.88 19.82 -1.20
CA VAL A 57 -3.02 19.15 -1.82
C VAL A 57 -2.47 18.17 -2.85
N GLY A 58 -2.40 16.89 -2.49
CA GLY A 58 -1.98 15.81 -3.38
C GLY A 58 -3.17 15.03 -3.94
N PRO A 59 -2.97 14.20 -4.99
CA PRO A 59 -3.98 13.21 -5.38
C PRO A 59 -4.30 12.29 -4.20
N GLY A 60 -5.52 11.80 -4.11
CA GLY A 60 -5.89 10.82 -3.10
C GLY A 60 -4.97 9.59 -3.18
N LEU A 61 -4.46 9.15 -2.03
CA LEU A 61 -3.51 8.04 -1.97
C LEU A 61 -4.16 6.72 -2.38
N ILE A 62 -3.35 5.83 -2.96
CA ILE A 62 -3.74 4.50 -3.42
C ILE A 62 -2.84 3.49 -2.73
N ASP A 63 -3.42 2.54 -1.99
CA ASP A 63 -2.70 1.43 -1.38
C ASP A 63 -2.98 0.13 -2.12
N THR A 64 -1.93 -0.50 -2.63
CA THR A 64 -2.03 -1.74 -3.40
C THR A 64 -2.04 -3.00 -2.56
N HIS A 65 -1.92 -2.88 -1.21
CA HIS A 65 -1.73 -4.04 -0.35
C HIS A 65 -2.34 -3.84 1.04
N VAL A 66 -3.61 -4.24 1.20
CA VAL A 66 -4.31 -4.17 2.50
C VAL A 66 -5.09 -5.44 2.81
N HIS A 67 -5.23 -5.74 4.10
CA HIS A 67 -5.98 -6.87 4.62
C HIS A 67 -7.16 -6.39 5.47
N PHE A 68 -8.33 -6.22 4.87
CA PHE A 68 -9.54 -5.85 5.62
C PHE A 68 -10.19 -7.04 6.35
N ARG A 69 -9.59 -8.24 6.27
CA ARG A 69 -9.97 -9.42 7.07
C ARG A 69 -11.41 -9.88 6.89
N ASP A 70 -12.14 -9.34 5.97
CA ASP A 70 -13.55 -9.59 5.70
C ASP A 70 -13.70 -10.19 4.27
N PRO A 71 -14.30 -11.35 4.15
CA PRO A 71 -15.01 -12.16 5.14
C PRO A 71 -14.10 -12.97 6.06
N GLY A 72 -14.67 -13.36 7.20
CA GLY A 72 -14.19 -14.47 8.05
C GLY A 72 -13.37 -14.09 9.27
N PHE A 73 -12.71 -12.93 9.31
CA PHE A 73 -11.89 -12.48 10.44
C PHE A 73 -12.28 -11.09 10.93
N THR A 74 -13.57 -10.75 10.83
CA THR A 74 -14.12 -9.42 11.13
C THR A 74 -13.97 -8.99 12.59
N TYR A 75 -13.54 -9.88 13.46
CA TYR A 75 -13.23 -9.54 14.85
C TYR A 75 -11.97 -8.66 14.99
N LYS A 76 -11.07 -8.69 14.00
CA LYS A 76 -9.84 -7.90 14.02
C LYS A 76 -9.83 -6.75 13.00
N GLU A 77 -10.59 -6.82 11.92
CA GLU A 77 -10.88 -5.74 10.98
C GLU A 77 -12.04 -6.14 10.09
N ASP A 78 -12.76 -5.17 9.54
CA ASP A 78 -13.78 -5.38 8.50
C ASP A 78 -13.68 -4.30 7.42
N ILE A 79 -14.46 -4.46 6.35
CA ILE A 79 -14.46 -3.52 5.21
C ILE A 79 -14.76 -2.09 5.69
N HIS A 80 -15.67 -1.91 6.66
CA HIS A 80 -16.05 -0.60 7.15
C HIS A 80 -14.92 0.08 7.94
N THR A 81 -14.39 -0.59 8.97
CA THR A 81 -13.34 -0.02 9.83
C THR A 81 -12.02 0.15 9.09
N GLY A 82 -11.67 -0.78 8.19
CA GLY A 82 -10.53 -0.61 7.28
C GLY A 82 -10.68 0.58 6.34
N SER A 83 -11.92 0.82 5.84
CA SER A 83 -12.21 2.00 5.00
C SER A 83 -12.11 3.31 5.78
N LEU A 84 -12.48 3.33 7.06
CA LEU A 84 -12.27 4.49 7.94
C LEU A 84 -10.79 4.76 8.20
N ALA A 85 -9.99 3.69 8.43
CA ALA A 85 -8.54 3.80 8.59
C ALA A 85 -7.87 4.34 7.32
N ALA A 86 -8.29 3.85 6.14
CA ALA A 86 -7.83 4.34 4.85
C ALA A 86 -8.15 5.83 4.68
N ALA A 87 -9.39 6.24 4.92
CA ALA A 87 -9.80 7.64 4.83
C ALA A 87 -8.98 8.54 5.77
N LYS A 88 -8.74 8.13 7.02
CA LYS A 88 -7.92 8.87 7.98
C LYS A 88 -6.45 8.96 7.57
N GLY A 89 -5.93 7.94 6.87
CA GLY A 89 -4.58 7.91 6.32
C GLY A 89 -4.39 8.70 5.02
N GLY A 90 -5.45 9.28 4.44
CA GLY A 90 -5.36 10.01 3.16
C GLY A 90 -5.63 9.14 1.92
N PHE A 91 -5.98 7.87 2.12
CA PHE A 91 -6.24 6.94 1.02
C PHE A 91 -7.68 7.07 0.52
N THR A 92 -7.82 7.26 -0.78
CA THR A 92 -9.12 7.25 -1.48
C THR A 92 -9.40 5.92 -2.17
N THR A 93 -8.37 5.11 -2.34
CA THR A 93 -8.44 3.84 -3.06
C THR A 93 -7.54 2.81 -2.40
N VAL A 94 -8.03 1.57 -2.27
CA VAL A 94 -7.26 0.44 -1.75
C VAL A 94 -7.48 -0.82 -2.58
N VAL A 95 -6.48 -1.71 -2.60
CA VAL A 95 -6.58 -3.07 -3.15
C VAL A 95 -6.51 -4.07 -2.01
N CYS A 96 -7.62 -4.79 -1.77
CA CYS A 96 -7.70 -5.82 -0.74
C CYS A 96 -7.11 -7.14 -1.23
N MET A 97 -6.33 -7.81 -0.37
CA MET A 97 -5.74 -9.13 -0.63
C MET A 97 -6.76 -10.26 -0.53
N ALA A 98 -6.45 -11.39 -1.19
CA ALA A 98 -7.37 -12.52 -1.35
C ALA A 98 -7.45 -13.47 -0.15
N ASN A 99 -6.59 -13.32 0.86
CA ASN A 99 -6.41 -14.25 1.99
C ASN A 99 -7.46 -14.10 3.10
N THR A 100 -8.71 -14.14 2.71
CA THR A 100 -9.89 -14.10 3.60
C THR A 100 -10.45 -15.52 3.85
N LYS A 101 -11.57 -15.63 4.58
CA LYS A 101 -12.24 -16.93 4.82
C LYS A 101 -13.76 -16.77 4.61
N PRO A 102 -14.33 -17.28 3.48
CA PRO A 102 -13.60 -17.98 2.39
C PRO A 102 -12.59 -17.10 1.68
N THR A 103 -11.61 -17.75 1.04
CA THR A 103 -10.63 -17.11 0.15
C THR A 103 -11.35 -16.51 -1.06
N VAL A 104 -10.85 -15.38 -1.60
CA VAL A 104 -11.39 -14.78 -2.83
C VAL A 104 -10.84 -15.53 -4.05
N ASP A 105 -11.24 -16.77 -4.23
CA ASP A 105 -10.80 -17.68 -5.28
C ASP A 105 -11.92 -18.10 -6.25
N ASN A 106 -13.07 -17.45 -6.14
CA ASN A 106 -14.25 -17.70 -6.97
C ASN A 106 -15.08 -16.42 -7.15
N VAL A 107 -15.92 -16.43 -8.19
CA VAL A 107 -16.71 -15.28 -8.62
C VAL A 107 -17.70 -14.79 -7.55
N ASP A 108 -18.31 -15.72 -6.80
CA ASP A 108 -19.35 -15.37 -5.82
C ASP A 108 -18.75 -14.62 -4.64
N THR A 109 -17.64 -15.10 -4.09
CA THR A 109 -16.92 -14.43 -3.00
C THR A 109 -16.39 -13.06 -3.44
N LEU A 110 -15.84 -12.98 -4.66
CA LEU A 110 -15.36 -11.72 -5.22
C LEU A 110 -16.49 -10.68 -5.35
N LYS A 111 -17.64 -11.06 -5.94
CA LYS A 111 -18.79 -10.16 -6.12
C LYS A 111 -19.39 -9.71 -4.79
N ASP A 112 -19.44 -10.58 -3.80
CA ASP A 112 -19.90 -10.21 -2.45
C ASP A 112 -19.02 -9.11 -1.85
N ASN A 113 -17.70 -9.31 -1.85
CA ASN A 113 -16.75 -8.31 -1.34
C ASN A 113 -16.86 -6.98 -2.09
N LEU A 114 -16.89 -6.99 -3.42
CA LEU A 114 -17.03 -5.79 -4.23
C LEU A 114 -18.35 -5.07 -3.97
N THR A 115 -19.44 -5.82 -3.76
CA THR A 115 -20.78 -5.25 -3.47
C THR A 115 -20.77 -4.53 -2.12
N ARG A 116 -20.15 -5.12 -1.10
CA ARG A 116 -20.02 -4.48 0.22
C ARG A 116 -19.05 -3.30 0.19
N GLY A 117 -17.93 -3.43 -0.50
CA GLY A 117 -16.96 -2.35 -0.67
C GLY A 117 -17.54 -1.11 -1.37
N LYS A 118 -18.50 -1.27 -2.29
CA LYS A 118 -19.20 -0.16 -2.95
C LYS A 118 -20.07 0.69 -2.00
N GLN A 119 -20.35 0.21 -0.79
CA GLN A 119 -21.11 0.96 0.21
C GLN A 119 -20.22 1.91 1.02
N GLU A 120 -18.91 1.76 0.91
CA GLU A 120 -17.94 2.58 1.62
C GLU A 120 -17.67 3.91 0.90
N LYS A 121 -17.05 4.84 1.63
CA LYS A 121 -16.74 6.17 1.11
C LYS A 121 -15.46 6.23 0.30
N ILE A 122 -14.58 5.23 0.42
CA ILE A 122 -13.40 5.05 -0.40
C ILE A 122 -13.71 4.07 -1.55
N ARG A 123 -12.80 3.95 -2.50
CA ARG A 123 -12.87 2.92 -3.54
C ARG A 123 -12.12 1.67 -3.10
N MET A 124 -12.85 0.59 -2.92
CA MET A 124 -12.28 -0.72 -2.62
C MET A 124 -12.20 -1.56 -3.89
N TYR A 125 -10.99 -1.90 -4.29
CA TYR A 125 -10.69 -2.91 -5.28
C TYR A 125 -10.33 -4.23 -4.60
N GLN A 126 -10.46 -5.34 -5.33
CA GLN A 126 -10.20 -6.66 -4.79
C GLN A 126 -9.30 -7.44 -5.73
N ALA A 127 -8.14 -7.86 -5.25
CA ALA A 127 -7.34 -8.89 -5.91
C ALA A 127 -7.95 -10.26 -5.64
N ALA A 128 -7.95 -11.12 -6.64
CA ALA A 128 -8.37 -12.51 -6.49
C ALA A 128 -7.16 -13.43 -6.27
N ALA A 129 -7.40 -14.62 -5.70
CA ALA A 129 -6.37 -15.62 -5.53
C ALA A 129 -5.83 -16.13 -6.89
N ILE A 130 -4.58 -16.58 -6.92
CA ILE A 130 -3.97 -17.28 -8.04
C ILE A 130 -4.38 -18.75 -8.02
N SER A 131 -4.47 -19.33 -6.83
CA SER A 131 -4.81 -20.73 -6.64
C SER A 131 -5.99 -20.93 -5.69
N HIS A 132 -6.74 -22.01 -5.90
CA HIS A 132 -7.83 -22.39 -5.00
C HIS A 132 -7.33 -22.59 -3.56
N SER A 133 -7.96 -21.84 -2.62
CA SER A 133 -7.62 -21.85 -1.20
C SER A 133 -6.14 -21.50 -0.90
N LEU A 134 -5.47 -20.76 -1.79
CA LEU A 134 -4.06 -20.34 -1.68
C LEU A 134 -3.08 -21.53 -1.55
N LYS A 135 -3.33 -22.65 -2.22
CA LYS A 135 -2.52 -23.87 -2.06
C LYS A 135 -1.38 -23.99 -3.08
N GLY A 136 -1.31 -23.09 -4.08
CA GLY A 136 -0.28 -23.14 -5.13
C GLY A 136 -0.32 -24.38 -6.01
N GLN A 137 -1.48 -25.05 -6.15
CA GLN A 137 -1.66 -26.32 -6.88
C GLN A 137 -2.66 -26.18 -8.03
N ASP A 138 -3.89 -25.83 -7.72
CA ASP A 138 -4.97 -25.72 -8.68
C ASP A 138 -5.23 -24.23 -8.97
N GLU A 139 -5.02 -23.85 -10.23
CA GLU A 139 -5.20 -22.46 -10.67
C GLU A 139 -6.70 -22.12 -10.73
N VAL A 140 -7.05 -20.89 -10.31
CA VAL A 140 -8.42 -20.37 -10.43
C VAL A 140 -8.74 -20.02 -11.90
N ASP A 141 -10.02 -19.84 -12.22
CA ASP A 141 -10.42 -19.27 -13.50
C ASP A 141 -10.18 -17.75 -13.49
N MET A 142 -8.94 -17.35 -13.82
CA MET A 142 -8.53 -15.95 -13.86
C MET A 142 -9.39 -15.11 -14.82
N ALA A 143 -9.85 -15.69 -15.94
CA ALA A 143 -10.64 -14.96 -16.92
C ALA A 143 -12.03 -14.63 -16.36
N ALA A 144 -12.69 -15.61 -15.74
CA ALA A 144 -13.98 -15.38 -15.08
C ALA A 144 -13.87 -14.39 -13.92
N LEU A 145 -12.78 -14.43 -13.14
CA LEU A 145 -12.56 -13.50 -12.03
C LEU A 145 -12.29 -12.08 -12.54
N LYS A 146 -11.51 -11.90 -13.61
CA LYS A 146 -11.35 -10.60 -14.26
C LYS A 146 -12.70 -10.04 -14.73
N GLU A 147 -13.50 -10.83 -15.43
CA GLU A 147 -14.84 -10.41 -15.88
C GLU A 147 -15.75 -10.04 -14.71
N ALA A 148 -15.60 -10.71 -13.57
CA ALA A 148 -16.34 -10.42 -12.34
C ALA A 148 -15.84 -9.17 -11.59
N GLY A 149 -14.69 -8.59 -11.98
CA GLY A 149 -14.18 -7.33 -11.45
C GLY A 149 -12.93 -7.44 -10.57
N ALA A 150 -12.19 -8.56 -10.60
CA ALA A 150 -10.87 -8.64 -9.98
C ALA A 150 -9.93 -7.60 -10.63
N CYS A 151 -9.10 -6.91 -9.83
CA CYS A 151 -8.15 -5.91 -10.33
C CYS A 151 -6.74 -6.48 -10.53
N GLY A 152 -6.44 -7.66 -9.99
CA GLY A 152 -5.16 -8.36 -10.05
C GLY A 152 -5.26 -9.71 -9.40
N PHE A 153 -4.15 -10.44 -9.34
CA PHE A 153 -4.08 -11.79 -8.77
C PHE A 153 -2.97 -11.90 -7.74
N THR A 154 -3.24 -12.59 -6.62
CA THR A 154 -2.26 -12.81 -5.56
C THR A 154 -2.65 -13.98 -4.66
N ASP A 155 -1.65 -14.79 -4.28
CA ASP A 155 -1.76 -15.72 -3.15
C ASP A 155 -1.06 -15.15 -1.90
N ASP A 156 -1.14 -13.83 -1.72
CA ASP A 156 -0.43 -13.12 -0.65
C ASP A 156 -0.50 -13.83 0.71
N GLY A 157 0.64 -13.81 1.41
CA GLY A 157 0.90 -14.52 2.65
C GLY A 157 1.28 -15.99 2.47
N ILE A 158 1.09 -16.56 1.27
CA ILE A 158 1.47 -17.94 0.92
C ILE A 158 2.31 -17.93 -0.36
N PRO A 159 3.62 -18.21 -0.29
CA PRO A 159 4.49 -18.17 -1.47
C PRO A 159 4.20 -19.30 -2.45
N LEU A 160 4.27 -19.00 -3.73
CA LEU A 160 4.14 -20.00 -4.81
C LEU A 160 5.47 -20.75 -5.00
N THR A 161 5.68 -21.83 -4.27
CA THR A 161 6.96 -22.59 -4.32
C THR A 161 7.15 -23.40 -5.60
N ASN A 162 6.07 -23.76 -6.31
CA ASN A 162 6.15 -24.50 -7.58
C ASN A 162 6.40 -23.52 -8.74
N ALA A 163 7.64 -23.48 -9.24
CA ALA A 163 8.04 -22.60 -10.33
C ALA A 163 7.25 -22.78 -11.63
N ALA A 164 6.89 -24.03 -12.00
CA ALA A 164 6.12 -24.29 -13.22
C ALA A 164 4.67 -23.80 -13.10
N PHE A 165 4.08 -23.91 -11.90
CA PHE A 165 2.76 -23.36 -11.60
C PHE A 165 2.82 -21.82 -11.67
N CYS A 166 3.77 -21.21 -10.97
CA CYS A 166 3.95 -19.75 -10.94
C CYS A 166 4.15 -19.18 -12.36
N TYR A 167 5.00 -19.79 -13.16
CA TYR A 167 5.23 -19.37 -14.55
C TYR A 167 3.96 -19.41 -15.40
N ARG A 168 3.16 -20.49 -15.30
CA ARG A 168 1.89 -20.62 -16.01
C ARG A 168 0.88 -19.55 -15.55
N ALA A 169 0.77 -19.30 -14.26
CA ALA A 169 -0.07 -18.25 -13.70
C ALA A 169 0.33 -16.87 -14.24
N MET A 170 1.63 -16.54 -14.24
CA MET A 170 2.14 -15.30 -14.84
C MET A 170 1.77 -15.20 -16.33
N GLN A 171 1.92 -16.28 -17.12
CA GLN A 171 1.54 -16.27 -18.54
C GLN A 171 0.03 -16.01 -18.74
N ASN A 172 -0.81 -16.52 -17.85
CA ASN A 172 -2.26 -16.31 -17.93
C ASN A 172 -2.63 -14.89 -17.49
N ALA A 173 -2.02 -14.36 -16.45
CA ALA A 173 -2.17 -12.96 -16.05
C ALA A 173 -1.74 -12.00 -17.18
N ALA A 174 -0.61 -12.27 -17.84
CA ALA A 174 -0.13 -11.48 -18.98
C ALA A 174 -1.12 -11.47 -20.15
N LYS A 175 -1.72 -12.62 -20.51
CA LYS A 175 -2.75 -12.69 -21.56
C LYS A 175 -4.01 -11.88 -21.23
N LEU A 176 -4.28 -11.72 -19.95
CA LEU A 176 -5.40 -10.97 -19.45
C LEU A 176 -5.07 -9.48 -19.22
N ASP A 177 -3.81 -9.05 -19.44
CA ASP A 177 -3.34 -7.70 -19.12
C ASP A 177 -3.69 -7.32 -17.67
N MET A 178 -3.31 -8.19 -16.73
CA MET A 178 -3.59 -8.05 -15.30
C MET A 178 -2.31 -8.20 -14.50
N PRO A 179 -2.07 -7.37 -13.46
CA PRO A 179 -0.94 -7.54 -12.57
C PRO A 179 -1.08 -8.80 -11.72
N ILE A 180 0.07 -9.41 -11.40
CA ILE A 180 0.19 -10.52 -10.47
C ILE A 180 1.18 -10.14 -9.36
N SER A 181 0.76 -10.23 -8.11
CA SER A 181 1.55 -9.83 -6.94
C SER A 181 1.96 -11.05 -6.13
N LEU A 182 3.22 -11.11 -5.70
CA LEU A 182 3.80 -12.31 -5.10
C LEU A 182 4.46 -12.01 -3.77
N HIS A 183 4.08 -12.80 -2.76
CA HIS A 183 4.74 -12.86 -1.45
C HIS A 183 5.94 -13.80 -1.55
N GLU A 184 7.14 -13.29 -1.27
CA GLU A 184 8.39 -13.96 -1.59
C GLU A 184 9.11 -14.39 -0.31
N GLU A 185 8.67 -15.48 0.30
CA GLU A 185 9.37 -16.11 1.43
C GLU A 185 9.34 -17.63 1.35
N ASP A 186 10.43 -18.26 0.90
CA ASP A 186 10.51 -19.73 0.79
C ASP A 186 10.48 -20.39 2.19
N PRO A 187 9.39 -21.11 2.52
CA PRO A 187 9.20 -21.70 3.84
C PRO A 187 10.24 -22.78 4.17
N ALA A 188 10.97 -23.31 3.16
CA ALA A 188 12.02 -24.30 3.39
C ALA A 188 13.18 -23.76 4.23
N PHE A 189 13.40 -22.45 4.23
CA PHE A 189 14.45 -21.79 5.02
C PHE A 189 13.97 -21.30 6.40
N ILE A 190 12.66 -21.24 6.66
CA ILE A 190 12.08 -20.53 7.79
C ILE A 190 11.63 -21.53 8.87
N LYS A 191 11.95 -21.22 10.15
CA LYS A 191 11.40 -21.94 11.30
C LYS A 191 10.42 -21.08 12.10
N ASN A 192 10.78 -19.82 12.34
CA ASN A 192 9.89 -18.83 12.95
C ASN A 192 9.80 -17.63 12.00
N ASN A 193 8.64 -17.47 11.36
CA ASN A 193 8.43 -16.34 10.46
C ASN A 193 8.32 -15.01 11.21
N GLY A 194 8.54 -13.91 10.51
CA GLY A 194 8.35 -12.56 11.02
C GLY A 194 9.43 -12.06 11.97
N ILE A 195 10.51 -12.82 12.18
CA ILE A 195 11.70 -12.42 12.91
C ILE A 195 12.93 -12.71 12.05
N ASN A 196 13.75 -11.71 11.79
CA ASN A 196 14.99 -11.89 11.01
C ASN A 196 15.91 -12.92 11.65
N HIS A 197 16.48 -13.83 10.84
CA HIS A 197 17.51 -14.75 11.34
C HIS A 197 18.84 -14.04 11.41
N GLY A 198 19.35 -13.83 12.60
CA GLY A 198 20.59 -13.11 12.90
C GLY A 198 20.63 -12.65 14.36
N LYS A 199 21.21 -11.49 14.61
CA LYS A 199 21.45 -10.92 15.96
C LYS A 199 20.22 -10.99 16.88
N VAL A 200 19.03 -10.60 16.37
CA VAL A 200 17.81 -10.52 17.18
C VAL A 200 17.25 -11.91 17.47
N SER A 201 17.18 -12.79 16.47
CA SER A 201 16.72 -14.17 16.68
C SER A 201 17.65 -14.95 17.63
N ASP A 202 18.97 -14.71 17.54
CA ASP A 202 19.95 -15.30 18.47
C ASP A 202 19.72 -14.82 19.91
N ALA A 203 19.45 -13.51 20.10
CA ALA A 203 19.13 -12.96 21.42
C ALA A 203 17.84 -13.53 22.01
N LEU A 204 16.86 -13.89 21.13
CA LEU A 204 15.61 -14.52 21.53
C LEU A 204 15.71 -16.05 21.67
N GLY A 205 16.86 -16.65 21.31
CA GLY A 205 17.06 -18.10 21.36
C GLY A 205 16.24 -18.89 20.34
N ILE A 206 15.89 -18.28 19.19
CA ILE A 206 15.08 -18.90 18.13
C ILE A 206 15.81 -18.88 16.79
N TYR A 207 15.41 -19.75 15.87
CA TYR A 207 15.79 -19.66 14.45
C TYR A 207 14.73 -18.90 13.68
N GLY A 208 15.08 -17.72 13.14
CA GLY A 208 14.14 -16.83 12.44
C GLY A 208 13.94 -17.16 10.96
N SER A 209 13.62 -16.12 10.18
CA SER A 209 13.48 -16.11 8.71
C SER A 209 14.72 -15.44 8.11
N PRO A 210 15.68 -16.20 7.54
CA PRO A 210 16.87 -15.62 6.90
C PRO A 210 16.49 -14.93 5.58
N SER A 211 17.25 -13.89 5.19
CA SER A 211 17.02 -13.13 3.97
C SER A 211 17.04 -13.99 2.69
N ILE A 212 17.84 -15.06 2.69
CA ILE A 212 17.90 -16.01 1.57
C ILE A 212 16.54 -16.62 1.22
N ALA A 213 15.61 -16.71 2.18
CA ALA A 213 14.25 -17.17 1.94
C ALA A 213 13.49 -16.26 0.96
N GLU A 214 13.69 -14.95 1.06
CA GLU A 214 13.14 -13.96 0.14
C GLU A 214 13.95 -13.95 -1.18
N GLU A 215 15.26 -13.85 -1.08
CA GLU A 215 16.19 -13.66 -2.20
C GLU A 215 16.08 -14.75 -3.25
N THR A 216 15.89 -16.00 -2.85
CA THR A 216 15.76 -17.14 -3.78
C THR A 216 14.48 -17.10 -4.58
N LEU A 217 13.34 -16.75 -3.96
CA LEU A 217 12.07 -16.63 -4.67
C LEU A 217 12.05 -15.38 -5.54
N VAL A 218 12.52 -14.24 -5.05
CA VAL A 218 12.65 -13.01 -5.85
C VAL A 218 13.51 -13.26 -7.09
N ALA A 219 14.66 -13.93 -6.97
CA ALA A 219 15.51 -14.24 -8.12
C ALA A 219 14.82 -15.14 -9.15
N ARG A 220 14.11 -16.17 -8.67
CA ARG A 220 13.32 -17.08 -9.53
C ARG A 220 12.22 -16.31 -10.25
N ASP A 221 11.44 -15.50 -9.52
CA ASP A 221 10.24 -14.90 -10.06
C ASP A 221 10.52 -13.69 -10.94
N CYS A 222 11.62 -12.98 -10.70
CA CYS A 222 12.14 -11.99 -11.64
C CYS A 222 12.53 -12.65 -13.00
N LEU A 223 13.13 -13.83 -12.98
CA LEU A 223 13.43 -14.59 -14.21
C LEU A 223 12.14 -15.05 -14.90
N LEU A 224 11.16 -15.53 -14.15
CA LEU A 224 9.86 -15.95 -14.68
C LEU A 224 9.09 -14.75 -15.26
N ALA A 225 9.11 -13.59 -14.62
CA ALA A 225 8.55 -12.34 -15.13
C ALA A 225 9.15 -11.95 -16.48
N LEU A 226 10.49 -11.97 -16.60
CA LEU A 226 11.19 -11.67 -17.84
C LEU A 226 10.76 -12.61 -19.00
N ARG A 227 10.42 -13.86 -18.71
CA ARG A 227 10.04 -14.86 -19.70
C ARG A 227 8.55 -14.92 -20.00
N SER A 228 7.70 -14.57 -19.05
CA SER A 228 6.24 -14.56 -19.20
C SER A 228 5.71 -13.27 -19.85
N GLY A 229 6.42 -12.16 -19.67
CA GLY A 229 5.97 -10.82 -20.05
C GLY A 229 4.83 -10.26 -19.18
N ALA A 230 4.57 -10.88 -18.01
CA ALA A 230 3.60 -10.41 -17.06
C ALA A 230 4.09 -9.15 -16.30
N ASP A 231 3.16 -8.29 -15.88
CA ASP A 231 3.41 -7.30 -14.86
C ASP A 231 3.42 -7.98 -13.49
N VAL A 232 4.62 -8.14 -12.93
CA VAL A 232 4.82 -8.84 -11.67
C VAL A 232 5.21 -7.85 -10.59
N VAL A 233 4.50 -7.92 -9.46
CA VAL A 233 4.78 -7.12 -8.27
C VAL A 233 5.49 -8.00 -7.25
N ILE A 234 6.71 -7.64 -6.88
CA ILE A 234 7.40 -8.18 -5.71
C ILE A 234 6.87 -7.42 -4.50
N GLN A 235 6.04 -8.08 -3.69
CA GLN A 235 5.41 -7.46 -2.54
C GLN A 235 6.43 -7.18 -1.43
N HIS A 236 6.19 -6.11 -0.64
CA HIS A 236 6.85 -5.76 0.64
C HIS A 236 8.32 -6.20 0.74
N ILE A 237 9.15 -5.83 -0.23
CA ILE A 237 10.56 -6.23 -0.29
C ILE A 237 11.33 -5.83 0.98
N SER A 238 12.09 -6.75 1.57
CA SER A 238 12.78 -6.53 2.85
C SER A 238 14.30 -6.67 2.76
N SER A 239 14.82 -7.49 1.85
CA SER A 239 16.26 -7.74 1.67
C SER A 239 16.91 -6.77 0.67
N GLY A 240 18.07 -6.24 1.02
CA GLY A 240 18.87 -5.42 0.11
C GLY A 240 19.34 -6.17 -1.14
N VAL A 241 19.61 -7.47 -1.03
CA VAL A 241 19.96 -8.33 -2.18
C VAL A 241 18.77 -8.47 -3.12
N SER A 242 17.56 -8.61 -2.59
CA SER A 242 16.33 -8.64 -3.40
C SER A 242 16.15 -7.36 -4.23
N VAL A 243 16.46 -6.19 -3.66
CA VAL A 243 16.46 -4.90 -4.39
C VAL A 243 17.44 -4.95 -5.57
N ASP A 244 18.66 -5.44 -5.37
CA ASP A 244 19.66 -5.54 -6.43
C ASP A 244 19.25 -6.55 -7.53
N ILE A 245 18.57 -7.63 -7.17
CA ILE A 245 17.99 -8.62 -8.11
C ILE A 245 16.91 -7.95 -8.97
N VAL A 246 15.92 -7.30 -8.36
CA VAL A 246 14.85 -6.58 -9.07
C VAL A 246 15.44 -5.54 -10.02
N ARG A 247 16.40 -4.72 -9.53
CA ARG A 247 17.12 -3.73 -10.35
C ARG A 247 17.75 -4.34 -11.58
N THR A 248 18.39 -5.50 -11.42
CA THR A 248 19.03 -6.22 -12.51
C THR A 248 18.03 -6.68 -13.56
N TYR A 249 16.93 -7.29 -13.14
CA TYR A 249 15.93 -7.82 -14.07
C TYR A 249 15.08 -6.72 -14.74
N LYS A 250 14.83 -5.59 -14.07
CA LYS A 250 14.24 -4.38 -14.70
C LYS A 250 15.14 -3.91 -15.86
N LYS A 251 16.47 -3.84 -15.66
CA LYS A 251 17.43 -3.50 -16.72
C LYS A 251 17.47 -4.50 -17.88
N LEU A 252 17.14 -5.76 -17.64
CA LEU A 252 17.02 -6.79 -18.69
C LEU A 252 15.67 -6.72 -19.43
N GLY A 253 14.76 -5.83 -19.02
CA GLY A 253 13.47 -5.61 -19.66
C GLY A 253 12.31 -6.41 -19.08
N ALA A 254 12.46 -6.99 -17.89
CA ALA A 254 11.33 -7.60 -17.18
C ALA A 254 10.33 -6.51 -16.73
N ARG A 255 9.04 -6.78 -16.90
CA ARG A 255 7.96 -5.93 -16.41
C ARG A 255 7.76 -6.19 -14.91
N LEU A 256 8.61 -5.56 -14.11
CA LEU A 256 8.66 -5.75 -12.66
C LEU A 256 8.29 -4.45 -11.95
N HIS A 257 7.54 -4.62 -10.89
CA HIS A 257 7.26 -3.61 -9.88
C HIS A 257 7.70 -4.15 -8.52
N ALA A 258 8.04 -3.27 -7.59
CA ALA A 258 8.39 -3.67 -6.23
C ALA A 258 7.75 -2.72 -5.23
N GLU A 259 7.21 -3.28 -4.16
CA GLU A 259 6.64 -2.54 -3.04
C GLU A 259 7.64 -2.43 -1.90
N ALA A 260 7.74 -1.24 -1.30
CA ALA A 260 8.29 -1.07 0.04
C ALA A 260 7.17 -0.69 1.00
N THR A 261 7.20 -1.26 2.19
CA THR A 261 6.27 -0.83 3.24
C THR A 261 6.92 0.25 4.13
N PRO A 262 6.11 1.12 4.77
CA PRO A 262 6.64 2.14 5.66
C PRO A 262 7.48 1.60 6.79
N HIS A 263 7.16 0.42 7.32
CA HIS A 263 7.95 -0.19 8.39
C HIS A 263 9.32 -0.71 7.93
N HIS A 264 9.46 -1.18 6.67
CA HIS A 264 10.75 -1.67 6.16
C HIS A 264 11.76 -0.56 5.83
N PHE A 265 11.32 0.66 5.49
CA PHE A 265 12.25 1.78 5.33
C PHE A 265 12.44 2.64 6.59
N THR A 266 11.65 2.38 7.66
CA THR A 266 11.73 3.15 8.91
C THR A 266 12.44 2.39 10.02
N LEU A 267 12.16 1.09 10.19
CA LEU A 267 12.62 0.27 11.31
C LEU A 267 13.65 -0.77 10.87
N THR A 268 14.39 -1.28 11.85
CA THR A 268 15.29 -2.44 11.71
C THR A 268 14.87 -3.59 12.62
N GLU A 269 15.53 -4.75 12.51
CA GLU A 269 15.28 -5.92 13.35
C GLU A 269 15.34 -5.62 14.85
N ASP A 270 16.12 -4.60 15.26
CA ASP A 270 16.26 -4.20 16.66
C ASP A 270 14.93 -3.75 17.30
N ALA A 271 13.98 -3.27 16.49
CA ALA A 271 12.63 -2.90 16.95
C ALA A 271 11.88 -4.07 17.61
N VAL A 272 12.20 -5.30 17.26
CA VAL A 272 11.59 -6.50 17.89
C VAL A 272 11.99 -6.61 19.38
N LEU A 273 13.20 -6.20 19.73
CA LEU A 273 13.66 -6.22 21.13
C LEU A 273 12.95 -5.15 21.98
N GLU A 274 12.54 -4.06 21.36
CA GLU A 274 11.86 -2.95 22.02
C GLU A 274 10.32 -3.15 22.07
N HIS A 275 9.72 -3.54 20.94
CA HIS A 275 8.27 -3.59 20.76
C HIS A 275 7.71 -5.02 20.72
N GLY A 276 8.54 -6.05 20.80
CA GLY A 276 8.13 -7.45 20.82
C GLY A 276 7.30 -7.83 19.59
N THR A 277 6.14 -8.41 19.83
CA THR A 277 5.22 -8.88 18.77
C THR A 277 4.65 -7.75 17.92
N LEU A 278 4.62 -6.51 18.41
CA LEU A 278 4.19 -5.34 17.62
C LEU A 278 5.19 -4.98 16.51
N ALA A 279 6.44 -5.46 16.59
CA ALA A 279 7.44 -5.34 15.53
C ALA A 279 7.66 -6.66 14.75
N LYS A 280 6.76 -7.64 14.89
CA LYS A 280 6.78 -8.89 14.14
C LYS A 280 5.99 -8.72 12.84
N MET A 281 6.70 -8.70 11.69
CA MET A 281 6.17 -8.55 10.34
C MET A 281 6.59 -9.72 9.45
N ASN A 282 5.90 -9.92 8.33
CA ASN A 282 6.22 -10.95 7.36
C ASN A 282 6.19 -10.37 5.92
N PRO A 283 7.36 -10.17 5.27
CA PRO A 283 8.72 -10.54 5.72
C PRO A 283 9.19 -9.70 6.92
N PRO A 284 10.20 -10.20 7.68
CA PRO A 284 10.64 -9.52 8.89
C PRO A 284 11.38 -8.21 8.61
N LEU A 285 11.40 -7.32 9.61
CA LEU A 285 12.35 -6.22 9.65
C LEU A 285 13.78 -6.77 9.59
N ARG A 286 14.62 -6.22 8.72
CA ARG A 286 15.98 -6.66 8.46
C ARG A 286 17.01 -5.75 9.13
N THR A 287 18.26 -5.89 8.72
CA THR A 287 19.39 -5.09 9.21
C THR A 287 19.31 -3.64 8.71
N GLU A 288 20.11 -2.76 9.32
CA GLU A 288 20.27 -1.39 8.83
C GLU A 288 20.79 -1.34 7.39
N ALA A 289 21.67 -2.27 7.01
CA ALA A 289 22.18 -2.35 5.64
C ALA A 289 21.07 -2.66 4.64
N ASP A 290 20.13 -3.54 4.97
CA ASP A 290 18.96 -3.85 4.14
C ASP A 290 18.02 -2.64 4.06
N ARG A 291 17.75 -1.98 5.20
CA ARG A 291 16.93 -0.77 5.24
C ARG A 291 17.47 0.32 4.34
N GLN A 292 18.79 0.55 4.35
CA GLN A 292 19.43 1.52 3.46
C GLN A 292 19.29 1.12 1.99
N LYS A 293 19.38 -0.17 1.65
CA LYS A 293 19.18 -0.65 0.28
C LYS A 293 17.74 -0.46 -0.20
N ILE A 294 16.75 -0.60 0.68
CA ILE A 294 15.35 -0.29 0.35
C ILE A 294 15.22 1.21 0.03
N ILE A 295 15.82 2.09 0.84
CA ILE A 295 15.83 3.54 0.58
C ILE A 295 16.52 3.84 -0.76
N GLU A 296 17.70 3.24 -1.05
CA GLU A 296 18.36 3.37 -2.35
C GLU A 296 17.44 2.92 -3.51
N GLY A 297 16.72 1.81 -3.34
CA GLY A 297 15.76 1.31 -4.32
C GLY A 297 14.57 2.25 -4.55
N LEU A 298 14.11 2.95 -3.51
CA LEU A 298 13.09 3.99 -3.61
C LEU A 298 13.62 5.23 -4.37
N ILE A 299 14.88 5.62 -4.13
CA ILE A 299 15.51 6.78 -4.78
C ILE A 299 15.72 6.53 -6.27
N ASP A 300 16.23 5.36 -6.65
CA ASP A 300 16.57 5.07 -8.06
C ASP A 300 15.40 4.50 -8.89
N GLY A 301 14.21 4.33 -8.29
CA GLY A 301 13.01 3.82 -8.94
C GLY A 301 12.99 2.30 -9.15
N THR A 302 13.94 1.56 -8.56
CA THR A 302 13.87 0.10 -8.50
C THR A 302 12.63 -0.34 -7.73
N ILE A 303 12.35 0.34 -6.61
CA ILE A 303 11.10 0.23 -5.85
C ILE A 303 10.23 1.41 -6.26
N ASP A 304 9.14 1.13 -6.91
CA ASP A 304 8.25 2.12 -7.52
C ASP A 304 6.89 2.26 -6.81
N LEU A 305 6.62 1.44 -5.81
CA LEU A 305 5.38 1.46 -5.03
C LEU A 305 5.69 1.57 -3.53
N ILE A 306 4.87 2.34 -2.81
CA ILE A 306 4.79 2.31 -1.36
C ILE A 306 3.40 1.80 -1.00
N ALA A 307 3.34 0.62 -0.40
CA ALA A 307 2.13 -0.02 0.06
C ALA A 307 2.24 -0.35 1.55
N THR A 308 1.13 -0.39 2.28
CA THR A 308 1.21 -0.48 3.73
C THR A 308 1.39 -1.90 4.27
N ASP A 309 0.92 -2.91 3.56
CA ASP A 309 0.64 -4.22 4.13
C ASP A 309 -0.16 -4.09 5.44
N HIS A 310 -1.23 -3.27 5.38
CA HIS A 310 -2.12 -3.09 6.53
C HIS A 310 -2.71 -4.42 6.96
N ALA A 311 -2.13 -5.01 8.02
CA ALA A 311 -2.41 -6.36 8.49
C ALA A 311 -2.89 -6.37 9.95
N PRO A 312 -4.17 -6.03 10.19
CA PRO A 312 -4.76 -5.96 11.51
C PRO A 312 -4.78 -7.30 12.25
N HIS A 313 -4.43 -7.26 13.54
CA HIS A 313 -4.53 -8.36 14.48
C HIS A 313 -5.05 -7.88 15.82
N SER A 314 -5.83 -8.75 16.51
CA SER A 314 -6.39 -8.38 17.82
C SER A 314 -5.30 -8.29 18.89
N ALA A 315 -5.58 -7.53 19.95
CA ALA A 315 -4.68 -7.44 21.10
C ALA A 315 -4.40 -8.82 21.72
N GLU A 316 -5.40 -9.72 21.75
CA GLU A 316 -5.24 -11.09 22.22
C GLU A 316 -4.24 -11.87 21.36
N GLU A 317 -4.34 -11.77 20.03
CA GLU A 317 -3.41 -12.45 19.11
C GLU A 317 -1.97 -11.93 19.28
N LYS A 318 -1.80 -10.61 19.45
CA LYS A 318 -0.47 -9.99 19.61
C LYS A 318 0.09 -10.14 21.03
N SER A 319 -0.69 -10.53 22.04
CA SER A 319 -0.22 -10.80 23.41
C SER A 319 0.44 -12.17 23.57
N LYS A 320 0.36 -13.05 22.58
CA LYS A 320 0.98 -14.37 22.58
C LYS A 320 2.52 -14.27 22.55
N PRO A 321 3.24 -15.35 22.92
CA PRO A 321 4.68 -15.41 22.72
C PRO A 321 5.08 -15.07 21.27
N VAL A 322 6.26 -14.49 21.08
CA VAL A 322 6.73 -14.03 19.75
C VAL A 322 6.73 -15.15 18.69
N THR A 323 6.92 -16.41 19.11
CA THR A 323 6.87 -17.58 18.22
C THR A 323 5.46 -17.99 17.79
N GLU A 324 4.42 -17.54 18.53
CA GLU A 324 3.02 -17.91 18.29
C GLU A 324 2.17 -16.75 17.77
N ALA A 325 2.53 -15.52 18.14
CA ALA A 325 1.81 -14.33 17.69
C ALA A 325 1.86 -14.21 16.16
N PRO A 326 0.76 -13.83 15.51
CA PRO A 326 0.75 -13.60 14.07
C PRO A 326 1.63 -12.42 13.69
N SER A 327 2.22 -12.46 12.49
CA SER A 327 2.96 -11.36 11.88
C SER A 327 2.02 -10.33 11.27
N GLY A 328 2.45 -9.09 11.21
CA GLY A 328 1.72 -7.97 10.60
C GLY A 328 1.36 -6.87 11.60
N ILE A 329 1.18 -5.67 11.04
CA ILE A 329 0.80 -4.45 11.77
C ILE A 329 -0.24 -3.65 10.97
N ILE A 330 -0.95 -2.73 11.64
CA ILE A 330 -1.72 -1.71 10.93
C ILE A 330 -0.79 -0.65 10.35
N GLY A 331 -1.06 -0.14 9.15
CA GLY A 331 -0.16 0.77 8.43
C GLY A 331 -0.83 2.00 7.82
N LEU A 332 -2.12 1.93 7.45
CA LEU A 332 -2.80 2.97 6.67
C LEU A 332 -2.70 4.38 7.28
N GLU A 333 -2.98 4.51 8.58
CA GLU A 333 -3.10 5.81 9.24
C GLU A 333 -1.75 6.52 9.50
N THR A 334 -0.63 5.81 9.36
CA THR A 334 0.71 6.34 9.60
C THR A 334 1.59 6.40 8.36
N SER A 335 1.16 5.79 7.24
CA SER A 335 1.98 5.60 6.04
C SER A 335 2.54 6.89 5.45
N LEU A 336 1.70 7.89 5.21
CA LEU A 336 2.14 9.18 4.65
C LEU A 336 3.12 9.88 5.60
N ALA A 337 2.81 9.92 6.90
CA ALA A 337 3.66 10.55 7.90
C ALA A 337 5.02 9.84 8.04
N LEU A 338 5.07 8.51 7.98
CA LEU A 338 6.31 7.75 7.95
C LEU A 338 7.12 8.03 6.69
N GLY A 339 6.47 8.13 5.52
CA GLY A 339 7.12 8.53 4.27
C GLY A 339 7.72 9.94 4.37
N ILE A 340 6.99 10.90 4.93
CA ILE A 340 7.50 12.26 5.14
C ILE A 340 8.65 12.25 6.14
N THR A 341 8.48 11.61 7.31
CA THR A 341 9.48 11.59 8.39
C THR A 341 10.78 10.90 7.96
N SER A 342 10.66 9.73 7.29
CA SER A 342 11.82 8.86 7.02
C SER A 342 12.44 9.07 5.64
N LEU A 343 11.71 9.64 4.66
CA LEU A 343 12.21 9.79 3.30
C LEU A 343 12.32 11.24 2.85
N VAL A 344 11.29 12.08 3.13
CA VAL A 344 11.29 13.48 2.65
C VAL A 344 12.13 14.37 3.55
N LYS A 345 11.92 14.34 4.87
CA LYS A 345 12.67 15.20 5.81
C LYS A 345 14.19 14.96 5.82
N PRO A 346 14.68 13.71 5.68
CA PRO A 346 16.12 13.46 5.49
C PRO A 346 16.64 13.82 4.10
N GLY A 347 15.77 14.14 3.13
CA GLY A 347 16.16 14.51 1.76
C GLY A 347 16.45 13.31 0.84
N HIS A 348 15.94 12.13 1.16
CA HIS A 348 16.02 10.94 0.30
C HIS A 348 15.10 11.06 -0.92
N LEU A 349 13.90 11.57 -0.72
CA LEU A 349 12.91 11.85 -1.77
C LEU A 349 12.40 13.29 -1.65
N SER A 350 12.02 13.88 -2.78
CA SER A 350 11.12 15.03 -2.79
C SER A 350 9.69 14.64 -2.44
N MET A 351 8.84 15.61 -2.14
CA MET A 351 7.42 15.35 -1.88
C MET A 351 6.71 14.77 -3.12
N LEU A 352 7.06 15.24 -4.32
CA LEU A 352 6.49 14.69 -5.55
C LEU A 352 6.88 13.22 -5.75
N GLU A 353 8.14 12.85 -5.52
CA GLU A 353 8.60 11.45 -5.62
C GLU A 353 7.95 10.53 -4.60
N LEU A 354 7.70 11.01 -3.37
CA LEU A 354 6.93 10.27 -2.38
C LEU A 354 5.48 10.04 -2.86
N LEU A 355 4.80 11.11 -3.28
CA LEU A 355 3.42 11.02 -3.76
C LEU A 355 3.31 10.19 -5.04
N GLU A 356 4.29 10.22 -5.94
CA GLU A 356 4.32 9.39 -7.15
C GLU A 356 4.14 7.90 -6.83
N LYS A 357 4.89 7.42 -5.81
CA LYS A 357 4.88 6.01 -5.38
C LYS A 357 3.59 5.61 -4.66
N MET A 358 2.82 6.58 -4.18
CA MET A 358 1.58 6.37 -3.43
C MET A 358 0.32 6.77 -4.24
N THR A 359 0.45 7.22 -5.50
CA THR A 359 -0.67 7.72 -6.31
C THR A 359 -0.61 7.22 -7.74
N ILE A 360 0.17 7.89 -8.62
CA ILE A 360 0.13 7.63 -10.06
C ILE A 360 0.79 6.29 -10.44
N ASN A 361 1.83 5.84 -9.74
CA ASN A 361 2.47 4.55 -10.05
C ASN A 361 1.52 3.36 -9.76
N PRO A 362 0.90 3.25 -8.57
CA PRO A 362 -0.11 2.22 -8.33
C PRO A 362 -1.32 2.35 -9.27
N ALA A 363 -1.76 3.57 -9.61
CA ALA A 363 -2.86 3.77 -10.54
C ALA A 363 -2.54 3.23 -11.93
N ARG A 364 -1.33 3.49 -12.45
CA ARG A 364 -0.89 2.97 -13.75
C ARG A 364 -0.82 1.45 -13.78
N LEU A 365 -0.24 0.85 -12.75
CA LEU A 365 -0.10 -0.60 -12.64
C LEU A 365 -1.45 -1.32 -12.66
N TYR A 366 -2.43 -0.80 -11.93
CA TYR A 366 -3.76 -1.40 -11.82
C TYR A 366 -4.79 -0.81 -12.81
N HIS A 367 -4.33 -0.06 -13.83
CA HIS A 367 -5.18 0.59 -14.85
C HIS A 367 -6.32 1.43 -14.26
N MET A 368 -6.07 2.10 -13.15
CA MET A 368 -7.05 2.94 -12.45
C MET A 368 -7.07 4.36 -13.04
N PRO A 369 -8.26 4.97 -13.27
CA PRO A 369 -8.38 6.32 -13.80
C PRO A 369 -8.23 7.41 -12.71
N TYR A 370 -7.30 7.21 -11.75
CA TYR A 370 -7.08 8.05 -10.58
C TYR A 370 -5.59 8.38 -10.43
N GLY A 371 -5.20 9.04 -9.33
CA GLY A 371 -3.81 9.30 -8.98
C GLY A 371 -3.22 10.55 -9.62
N THR A 372 -4.04 11.49 -10.12
CA THR A 372 -3.62 12.77 -10.71
C THR A 372 -4.59 13.89 -10.34
N ILE A 373 -4.08 15.12 -10.34
CA ILE A 373 -4.87 16.36 -10.22
C ILE A 373 -4.85 17.07 -11.57
N SER A 374 -5.88 16.81 -12.38
CA SER A 374 -6.06 17.45 -13.69
C SER A 374 -7.52 17.77 -13.96
N GLU A 375 -7.79 18.79 -14.77
CA GLU A 375 -9.16 19.12 -15.13
C GLU A 375 -9.87 17.95 -15.85
N GLY A 376 -11.07 17.62 -15.39
CA GLY A 376 -11.86 16.46 -15.84
C GLY A 376 -11.60 15.17 -15.04
N ALA A 377 -10.52 15.07 -14.27
CA ALA A 377 -10.25 13.93 -13.41
C ALA A 377 -11.23 13.84 -12.23
N ALA A 378 -11.29 12.68 -11.59
CA ALA A 378 -12.02 12.50 -10.34
C ALA A 378 -11.45 13.44 -9.26
N ALA A 379 -12.32 14.03 -8.46
CA ALA A 379 -11.93 14.92 -7.36
C ALA A 379 -11.56 14.09 -6.13
N ASP A 380 -10.35 13.51 -6.17
CA ASP A 380 -9.76 12.70 -5.12
C ASP A 380 -8.51 13.39 -4.60
N PHE A 381 -8.53 13.77 -3.33
CA PHE A 381 -7.43 14.53 -2.72
C PHE A 381 -7.06 13.99 -1.34
N VAL A 382 -5.77 14.03 -1.04
CA VAL A 382 -5.25 14.10 0.31
C VAL A 382 -4.75 15.52 0.56
N ILE A 383 -5.22 16.15 1.64
CA ILE A 383 -4.77 17.48 2.08
C ILE A 383 -4.09 17.31 3.42
N PHE A 384 -2.84 17.70 3.53
CA PHE A 384 -2.03 17.45 4.72
C PHE A 384 -1.07 18.60 5.02
N ASP A 385 -0.79 18.80 6.31
CA ASP A 385 0.27 19.70 6.75
C ASP A 385 1.60 18.94 6.74
N PRO A 386 2.58 19.33 5.88
CA PRO A 386 3.84 18.60 5.73
C PRO A 386 4.81 18.80 6.89
N ASP A 387 4.54 19.75 7.80
CA ASP A 387 5.42 20.15 8.88
C ASP A 387 4.83 19.87 10.27
N GLU A 388 3.51 19.62 10.37
CA GLU A 388 2.86 19.34 11.65
C GLU A 388 3.42 18.05 12.27
N LYS A 389 3.89 18.18 13.52
CA LYS A 389 4.31 17.06 14.34
C LYS A 389 3.16 16.54 15.15
N TRP A 390 3.00 15.25 15.19
CA TRP A 390 1.93 14.59 15.92
C TRP A 390 2.36 13.19 16.40
N VAL A 391 1.59 12.62 17.33
CA VAL A 391 1.86 11.31 17.92
C VAL A 391 0.64 10.42 17.71
N PRO A 392 0.78 9.29 16.98
CA PRO A 392 -0.32 8.33 16.83
C PRO A 392 -0.68 7.73 18.20
N CYS A 393 -1.93 7.82 18.60
CA CYS A 393 -2.44 7.24 19.86
C CYS A 393 -3.84 6.64 19.73
N GLU A 394 -4.61 7.05 18.69
CA GLU A 394 -5.95 6.57 18.41
C GLU A 394 -6.08 6.19 16.94
N TYR A 395 -6.70 5.05 16.68
CA TYR A 395 -6.84 4.47 15.35
C TYR A 395 -8.32 4.33 14.96
N ALA A 396 -8.63 4.57 13.69
CA ALA A 396 -9.93 4.28 13.10
C ALA A 396 -10.06 2.80 12.72
N SER A 397 -8.94 2.12 12.46
CA SER A 397 -8.88 0.66 12.38
C SER A 397 -9.43 0.02 13.65
N LYS A 398 -10.10 -1.11 13.51
CA LYS A 398 -10.57 -1.92 14.66
C LYS A 398 -9.42 -2.43 15.52
N SER A 399 -8.24 -2.59 14.93
CA SER A 399 -7.01 -3.03 15.59
C SER A 399 -6.07 -1.86 15.86
N SER A 400 -5.12 -2.06 16.78
CA SER A 400 -4.09 -1.08 17.17
C SER A 400 -2.68 -1.67 17.21
N ASN A 401 -2.46 -2.80 16.52
CA ASN A 401 -1.21 -3.52 16.52
C ASN A 401 -0.15 -2.83 15.66
N THR A 402 0.57 -1.88 16.25
CA THR A 402 1.66 -1.16 15.57
C THR A 402 2.73 -0.73 16.57
N PRO A 403 4.03 -0.73 16.20
CA PRO A 403 5.10 -0.19 17.03
C PRO A 403 5.17 1.34 17.02
N PHE A 404 4.41 2.01 16.13
CA PHE A 404 4.47 3.45 15.95
C PHE A 404 3.62 4.25 16.96
N THR A 405 2.81 3.58 17.79
CA THR A 405 2.06 4.25 18.86
C THR A 405 3.01 4.96 19.82
N GLY A 406 2.80 6.25 20.03
CA GLY A 406 3.65 7.07 20.90
C GLY A 406 4.90 7.65 20.20
N MET A 407 5.18 7.32 18.95
CA MET A 407 6.30 7.87 18.18
C MET A 407 5.91 9.24 17.60
N GLU A 408 6.76 10.26 17.73
CA GLU A 408 6.56 11.55 17.06
C GLU A 408 6.79 11.40 15.56
N LEU A 409 5.77 11.70 14.76
CA LEU A 409 5.81 11.70 13.30
C LEU A 409 5.60 13.12 12.78
N THR A 410 6.10 13.38 11.57
CA THR A 410 5.92 14.64 10.85
C THR A 410 5.03 14.41 9.62
N GLY A 411 4.14 15.35 9.37
CA GLY A 411 3.17 15.28 8.28
C GLY A 411 1.84 14.70 8.76
N LYS A 412 0.78 15.51 8.75
CA LYS A 412 -0.53 15.11 9.28
C LYS A 412 -1.63 15.34 8.26
N VAL A 413 -2.39 14.29 7.96
CA VAL A 413 -3.57 14.39 7.09
C VAL A 413 -4.63 15.24 7.76
N LYS A 414 -5.10 16.27 7.05
CA LYS A 414 -6.16 17.18 7.51
C LYS A 414 -7.50 16.89 6.87
N TYR A 415 -7.49 16.58 5.56
CA TYR A 415 -8.70 16.19 4.84
C TYR A 415 -8.37 15.07 3.86
N THR A 416 -9.35 14.20 3.67
CA THR A 416 -9.39 13.26 2.55
C THR A 416 -10.69 13.47 1.80
N VAL A 417 -10.58 13.71 0.52
CA VAL A 417 -11.72 13.93 -0.38
C VAL A 417 -11.75 12.81 -1.40
N CYS A 418 -12.88 12.14 -1.54
CA CYS A 418 -13.08 11.06 -2.51
C CYS A 418 -14.34 11.34 -3.35
N GLY A 419 -14.18 11.42 -4.67
CA GLY A 419 -15.28 11.76 -5.58
C GLY A 419 -15.95 13.10 -5.23
N GLY A 420 -15.17 14.09 -4.79
CA GLY A 420 -15.65 15.41 -4.40
C GLY A 420 -16.36 15.49 -3.04
N ASN A 421 -16.35 14.42 -2.26
CA ASN A 421 -16.92 14.41 -0.90
C ASN A 421 -15.80 14.35 0.14
N VAL A 422 -15.88 15.17 1.18
CA VAL A 422 -15.01 15.06 2.34
C VAL A 422 -15.38 13.78 3.09
N ILE A 423 -14.45 12.81 3.12
CA ILE A 423 -14.64 11.52 3.78
C ILE A 423 -13.90 11.43 5.12
N TYR A 424 -12.93 12.31 5.34
CA TYR A 424 -12.23 12.51 6.60
C TYR A 424 -11.87 13.99 6.79
N SER A 425 -11.95 14.47 8.01
CA SER A 425 -11.40 15.77 8.45
C SER A 425 -10.84 15.67 9.87
N ASP A 426 -9.62 16.17 10.05
CA ASP A 426 -8.96 16.33 11.35
C ASP A 426 -9.51 17.64 11.99
N LYS A 427 -10.44 17.52 12.94
CA LYS A 427 -11.09 18.66 13.62
C LYS A 427 -10.33 19.06 14.86
#